data_e8e26a164c4dfba5077d51dfb0459763
#
_entry.id   e8e26a164c4dfba5077d51dfb0459763
#
_cell.length_a   1.000
_cell.length_b   1.000
_cell.length_c   1.000
_cell.angle_alpha   90.00
_cell.angle_beta   90.00
_cell.angle_gamma   90.00
#
_symmetry.space_group_name_H-M   'P 1'
#
loop_
_entity.id
_entity.type
_entity.pdbx_description
1 polymer ?
#
loop_
_entity_poly.entity_id
_entity_poly.type
_entity_poly.pdbx_seq_one_letter_code
_entity_poly.pdbx_strand_id
1 'polypeptide(L)'
;AAFPAARLLTFSLLREGRLDEAERYLPYLRGRGEGLRGRGGPRPSLDALRKPLSGAPDPDSAVALSTWLPGAGFFVLGEPGKAFAGMGLNLFLIAASYLAFEEDLPVVGLAFLIAEIAVYRGGREAVREEAEAQIARLKESRREGWIGEWGEGKLLKVGIRVKFSGK
;
A
#
# COMPACT_ATOMS: atom_id res chain seq x y z
N ALA A 1 -18.10 19.85 -25.91
CA ALA A 1 -16.62 19.79 -25.86
C ALA A 1 -16.04 19.66 -24.42
N ALA A 2 -16.80 19.96 -23.36
CA ALA A 2 -16.29 19.91 -21.97
C ALA A 2 -16.19 18.50 -21.36
N PHE A 3 -16.88 17.52 -21.91
CA PHE A 3 -17.00 16.17 -21.36
C PHE A 3 -15.69 15.37 -21.30
N PRO A 4 -14.83 15.34 -22.33
CA PRO A 4 -13.57 14.61 -22.26
C PRO A 4 -12.60 15.20 -21.23
N ALA A 5 -12.55 16.53 -21.11
CA ALA A 5 -11.65 17.22 -20.19
C ALA A 5 -12.01 16.93 -18.70
N ALA A 6 -13.29 17.04 -18.34
CA ALA A 6 -13.77 16.73 -16.99
C ALA A 6 -13.46 15.28 -16.59
N ARG A 7 -13.51 14.37 -17.53
CA ARG A 7 -13.20 12.95 -17.32
C ARG A 7 -11.71 12.73 -17.07
N LEU A 8 -10.85 13.29 -17.90
CA LEU A 8 -9.40 13.22 -17.72
C LEU A 8 -9.00 13.83 -16.37
N LEU A 9 -9.61 14.97 -16.01
CA LEU A 9 -9.38 15.62 -14.72
C LEU A 9 -9.81 14.72 -13.56
N THR A 10 -10.98 14.08 -13.63
CA THR A 10 -11.42 13.16 -12.56
C THR A 10 -10.43 12.03 -12.37
N PHE A 11 -9.96 11.39 -13.45
CA PHE A 11 -9.00 10.30 -13.34
C PHE A 11 -7.62 10.77 -12.87
N SER A 12 -7.17 11.96 -13.24
CA SER A 12 -5.95 12.57 -12.70
C SER A 12 -6.06 12.77 -11.19
N LEU A 13 -7.14 13.39 -10.73
CA LEU A 13 -7.40 13.61 -9.31
C LEU A 13 -7.48 12.30 -8.51
N LEU A 14 -8.08 11.26 -9.09
CA LEU A 14 -8.12 9.94 -8.48
C LEU A 14 -6.73 9.32 -8.37
N ARG A 15 -5.88 9.47 -9.40
CA ARG A 15 -4.48 9.00 -9.34
C ARG A 15 -3.66 9.73 -8.30
N GLU A 16 -3.92 11.02 -8.11
CA GLU A 16 -3.29 11.84 -7.06
C GLU A 16 -3.85 11.56 -5.65
N GLY A 17 -4.91 10.75 -5.52
CA GLY A 17 -5.56 10.47 -4.24
C GLY A 17 -6.49 11.56 -3.72
N ARG A 18 -6.78 12.58 -4.53
CA ARG A 18 -7.64 13.74 -4.20
C ARG A 18 -9.12 13.40 -4.37
N LEU A 19 -9.62 12.48 -3.51
CA LEU A 19 -10.97 11.91 -3.65
C LEU A 19 -12.08 12.97 -3.56
N ASP A 20 -11.94 13.94 -2.65
CA ASP A 20 -12.96 14.97 -2.42
C ASP A 20 -13.10 15.92 -3.61
N GLU A 21 -12.00 16.20 -4.30
CA GLU A 21 -12.02 16.98 -5.51
C GLU A 21 -12.54 16.17 -6.70
N ALA A 22 -12.12 14.92 -6.82
CA ALA A 22 -12.62 14.01 -7.85
C ALA A 22 -14.14 13.84 -7.77
N GLU A 23 -14.71 13.82 -6.56
CA GLU A 23 -16.16 13.69 -6.36
C GLU A 23 -16.97 14.82 -7.01
N ARG A 24 -16.44 16.05 -7.01
CA ARG A 24 -17.09 17.20 -7.65
C ARG A 24 -17.28 16.99 -9.16
N TYR A 25 -16.44 16.18 -9.78
CA TYR A 25 -16.46 15.91 -11.21
C TYR A 25 -17.17 14.61 -11.59
N LEU A 26 -17.55 13.76 -10.61
CA LEU A 26 -18.31 12.53 -10.87
C LEU A 26 -19.61 12.74 -11.68
N PRO A 27 -20.40 13.81 -11.45
CA PRO A 27 -21.60 14.05 -12.24
C PRO A 27 -21.32 14.21 -13.73
N TYR A 28 -20.13 14.71 -14.09
CA TYR A 28 -19.72 14.89 -15.49
C TYR A 28 -19.26 13.59 -16.15
N LEU A 29 -18.95 12.53 -15.38
CA LEU A 29 -18.71 11.18 -15.91
C LEU A 29 -20.01 10.53 -16.41
N ARG A 30 -21.15 11.01 -15.92
CA ARG A 30 -22.48 10.64 -16.43
C ARG A 30 -22.69 11.38 -17.75
N GLY A 31 -22.27 10.85 -18.86
CA GLY A 31 -22.56 11.50 -20.15
C GLY A 31 -24.04 11.87 -20.30
N ARG A 32 -24.30 12.91 -21.07
CA ARG A 32 -25.62 13.38 -21.52
C ARG A 32 -26.41 12.31 -22.32
N GLY A 33 -26.31 11.05 -21.90
CA GLY A 33 -27.07 9.91 -22.41
C GLY A 33 -28.40 9.73 -21.69
N GLU A 34 -29.06 10.84 -21.28
CA GLU A 34 -30.40 10.80 -20.67
C GLU A 34 -31.52 10.47 -21.70
N GLY A 35 -31.19 10.04 -22.91
CA GLY A 35 -32.17 9.51 -23.87
C GLY A 35 -32.58 8.05 -23.62
N LEU A 36 -31.90 7.31 -22.77
CA LEU A 36 -32.23 5.93 -22.38
C LEU A 36 -32.82 5.89 -20.96
N ARG A 37 -34.02 6.41 -20.80
CA ARG A 37 -34.90 6.06 -19.67
C ARG A 37 -35.09 4.54 -19.65
N GLY A 38 -34.41 3.86 -18.73
CA GLY A 38 -34.71 2.49 -18.45
C GLY A 38 -33.51 1.55 -18.40
N ARG A 39 -32.73 1.69 -17.35
CA ARG A 39 -32.03 0.63 -16.60
C ARG A 39 -31.13 1.30 -15.59
N GLY A 40 -31.53 1.27 -14.31
CA GLY A 40 -30.77 1.77 -13.19
C GLY A 40 -29.46 0.98 -13.02
N GLY A 41 -28.49 1.25 -13.89
CA GLY A 41 -27.14 0.76 -13.69
C GLY A 41 -26.50 1.38 -12.45
N PRO A 42 -25.58 0.69 -11.78
CA PRO A 42 -24.89 1.21 -10.61
C PRO A 42 -24.25 2.56 -10.94
N ARG A 43 -24.38 3.50 -10.01
CA ARG A 43 -23.82 4.84 -10.15
C ARG A 43 -22.36 4.81 -9.75
N PRO A 44 -21.42 5.49 -10.45
CA PRO A 44 -20.08 5.65 -9.99
C PRO A 44 -20.11 6.36 -8.63
N SER A 45 -19.60 5.71 -7.59
CA SER A 45 -19.46 6.23 -6.24
C SER A 45 -18.03 6.01 -5.78
N LEU A 46 -17.47 6.99 -5.08
CA LEU A 46 -16.16 6.87 -4.44
C LEU A 46 -16.23 6.19 -3.07
N ASP A 47 -17.42 5.81 -2.60
CA ASP A 47 -17.60 5.15 -1.29
C ASP A 47 -16.76 3.89 -1.17
N ALA A 48 -16.61 3.14 -2.27
CA ALA A 48 -15.74 1.96 -2.28
C ALA A 48 -14.26 2.30 -2.04
N LEU A 49 -13.81 3.48 -2.48
CA LEU A 49 -12.43 3.95 -2.26
C LEU A 49 -12.23 4.53 -0.86
N ARG A 50 -13.29 5.03 -0.23
CA ARG A 50 -13.26 5.58 1.14
C ARG A 50 -13.36 4.52 2.23
N LYS A 51 -13.90 3.34 1.91
CA LYS A 51 -14.01 2.25 2.89
C LYS A 51 -12.63 1.82 3.40
N PRO A 52 -12.51 1.49 4.69
CA PRO A 52 -11.31 0.86 5.22
C PRO A 52 -10.90 -0.36 4.38
N LEU A 53 -9.61 -0.60 4.29
CA LEU A 53 -9.08 -1.78 3.60
C LEU A 53 -9.31 -3.00 4.50
N SER A 54 -10.28 -3.84 4.15
CA SER A 54 -10.43 -5.13 4.84
C SER A 54 -9.20 -6.00 4.58
N GLY A 55 -8.61 -6.51 5.66
CA GLY A 55 -7.40 -7.34 5.58
C GLY A 55 -6.09 -6.57 5.40
N ALA A 56 -6.11 -5.23 5.48
CA ALA A 56 -4.86 -4.49 5.55
C ALA A 56 -4.15 -4.77 6.88
N PRO A 57 -2.82 -4.93 6.88
CA PRO A 57 -2.06 -5.08 8.10
C PRO A 57 -2.18 -3.81 8.95
N ASP A 58 -2.23 -3.99 10.27
CA ASP A 58 -2.12 -2.88 11.22
C ASP A 58 -0.65 -2.66 11.56
N PRO A 59 -0.06 -1.50 11.18
CA PRO A 59 1.35 -1.22 11.44
C PRO A 59 1.70 -1.25 12.93
N ASP A 60 0.80 -0.76 13.78
CA ASP A 60 1.07 -0.68 15.21
C ASP A 60 1.10 -2.06 15.87
N SER A 61 0.22 -2.96 15.47
CA SER A 61 0.24 -4.36 15.91
C SER A 61 1.50 -5.09 15.45
N ALA A 62 1.93 -4.88 14.19
CA ALA A 62 3.15 -5.48 13.66
C ALA A 62 4.41 -4.98 14.39
N VAL A 63 4.48 -3.66 14.65
CA VAL A 63 5.58 -3.06 15.44
C VAL A 63 5.57 -3.52 16.88
N ALA A 64 4.39 -3.60 17.51
CA ALA A 64 4.26 -4.10 18.89
C ALA A 64 4.78 -5.53 19.00
N LEU A 65 4.45 -6.41 18.07
CA LEU A 65 4.96 -7.78 18.05
C LEU A 65 6.48 -7.82 17.89
N SER A 66 7.06 -6.97 17.03
CA SER A 66 8.50 -6.84 16.86
C SER A 66 9.22 -6.24 18.08
N THR A 67 8.49 -5.58 18.98
CA THR A 67 9.04 -5.09 20.25
C THR A 67 9.31 -6.23 21.23
N TRP A 68 8.45 -7.25 21.25
CA TRP A 68 8.62 -8.42 22.10
C TRP A 68 9.56 -9.46 21.49
N LEU A 69 9.47 -9.66 20.20
CA LEU A 69 10.29 -10.62 19.48
C LEU A 69 10.81 -9.96 18.19
N PRO A 70 12.09 -9.57 18.14
CA PRO A 70 12.68 -8.87 17.00
C PRO A 70 12.43 -9.60 15.69
N GLY A 71 11.84 -8.88 14.70
CA GLY A 71 11.49 -9.45 13.41
C GLY A 71 10.12 -10.14 13.34
N ALA A 72 9.46 -10.43 14.48
CA ALA A 72 8.19 -11.16 14.46
C ALA A 72 7.03 -10.40 13.77
N GLY A 73 7.09 -9.07 13.73
CA GLY A 73 6.10 -8.27 12.99
C GLY A 73 6.02 -8.62 11.50
N PHE A 74 7.09 -9.09 10.89
CA PHE A 74 7.09 -9.54 9.51
C PHE A 74 6.20 -10.77 9.27
N PHE A 75 5.93 -11.60 10.30
CA PHE A 75 4.96 -12.70 10.14
C PHE A 75 3.54 -12.19 9.91
N VAL A 76 3.15 -11.13 10.63
CA VAL A 76 1.82 -10.48 10.44
C VAL A 76 1.70 -9.88 9.05
N LEU A 77 2.83 -9.43 8.48
CA LEU A 77 2.89 -8.88 7.13
C LEU A 77 2.98 -9.95 6.03
N GLY A 78 3.01 -11.25 6.39
CA GLY A 78 3.14 -12.34 5.42
C GLY A 78 4.54 -12.50 4.85
N GLU A 79 5.57 -11.97 5.52
CA GLU A 79 6.98 -11.98 5.10
C GLU A 79 7.84 -12.88 6.03
N PRO A 80 7.60 -14.21 6.07
CA PRO A 80 8.29 -15.09 7.02
C PRO A 80 9.81 -15.11 6.82
N GLY A 81 10.29 -14.95 5.59
CA GLY A 81 11.73 -14.91 5.32
C GLY A 81 12.41 -13.71 6.01
N LYS A 82 11.80 -12.53 5.98
CA LYS A 82 12.30 -11.35 6.70
C LYS A 82 12.20 -11.55 8.21
N ALA A 83 11.14 -12.20 8.70
CA ALA A 83 10.95 -12.50 10.10
C ALA A 83 12.09 -13.37 10.63
N PHE A 84 12.34 -14.52 9.99
CA PHE A 84 13.44 -15.41 10.40
C PHE A 84 14.82 -14.77 10.28
N ALA A 85 15.07 -13.98 9.24
CA ALA A 85 16.34 -13.27 9.09
C ALA A 85 16.55 -12.26 10.22
N GLY A 86 15.53 -11.47 10.57
CA GLY A 86 15.58 -10.52 11.67
C GLY A 86 15.83 -11.21 13.03
N MET A 87 15.06 -12.26 13.33
CA MET A 87 15.21 -13.04 14.56
C MET A 87 16.60 -13.69 14.65
N GLY A 88 17.07 -14.30 13.56
CA GLY A 88 18.38 -14.95 13.51
C GLY A 88 19.53 -13.96 13.71
N LEU A 89 19.46 -12.78 13.10
CA LEU A 89 20.47 -11.74 13.26
C LEU A 89 20.54 -11.23 14.70
N ASN A 90 19.40 -10.95 15.35
CA ASN A 90 19.36 -10.52 16.74
C ASN A 90 19.92 -11.60 17.67
N LEU A 91 19.49 -12.86 17.49
CA LEU A 91 20.00 -13.96 18.29
C LEU A 91 21.50 -14.14 18.11
N PHE A 92 22.02 -14.01 16.88
CA PHE A 92 23.45 -14.08 16.60
C PHE A 92 24.21 -12.98 17.31
N LEU A 93 23.76 -11.72 17.27
CA LEU A 93 24.45 -10.60 17.93
C LEU A 93 24.44 -10.74 19.44
N ILE A 94 23.37 -11.22 20.06
CA ILE A 94 23.27 -11.50 21.47
C ILE A 94 24.27 -12.61 21.86
N ALA A 95 24.26 -13.72 21.11
CA ALA A 95 25.16 -14.84 21.38
C ALA A 95 26.63 -14.45 21.19
N ALA A 96 26.95 -13.70 20.15
CA ALA A 96 28.31 -13.21 19.90
C ALA A 96 28.80 -12.25 21.01
N SER A 97 27.90 -11.38 21.48
CA SER A 97 28.19 -10.49 22.63
C SER A 97 28.49 -11.29 23.87
N TYR A 98 27.64 -12.28 24.18
CA TYR A 98 27.83 -13.15 25.37
C TYR A 98 29.14 -13.90 25.31
N LEU A 99 29.44 -14.57 24.19
CA LEU A 99 30.71 -15.32 24.02
C LEU A 99 31.95 -14.43 24.12
N ALA A 100 31.89 -13.20 23.58
CA ALA A 100 32.99 -12.27 23.68
C ALA A 100 33.27 -11.83 25.12
N PHE A 101 32.24 -11.71 25.96
CA PHE A 101 32.44 -11.43 27.38
C PHE A 101 33.02 -12.65 28.14
N GLU A 102 32.64 -13.87 27.80
CA GLU A 102 33.20 -15.08 28.37
C GLU A 102 34.69 -15.27 28.02
N GLU A 103 35.10 -14.85 26.83
CA GLU A 103 36.48 -14.92 26.36
C GLU A 103 37.35 -13.71 26.81
N ASP A 104 36.93 -12.96 27.80
CA ASP A 104 37.62 -11.76 28.31
C ASP A 104 37.90 -10.69 27.25
N LEU A 105 36.97 -10.54 26.26
CA LEU A 105 37.01 -9.54 25.19
C LEU A 105 35.93 -8.48 25.38
N PRO A 106 35.90 -7.68 26.45
CA PRO A 106 34.76 -6.82 26.76
C PRO A 106 34.48 -5.73 25.73
N VAL A 107 35.52 -5.24 25.06
CA VAL A 107 35.33 -4.22 23.97
C VAL A 107 34.61 -4.81 22.81
N VAL A 108 34.90 -6.06 22.43
CA VAL A 108 34.23 -6.78 21.33
C VAL A 108 32.79 -7.12 21.72
N GLY A 109 32.57 -7.61 22.94
CA GLY A 109 31.23 -7.86 23.47
C GLY A 109 30.35 -6.62 23.48
N LEU A 110 30.89 -5.48 23.91
CA LEU A 110 30.19 -4.20 23.88
C LEU A 110 29.85 -3.75 22.45
N ALA A 111 30.77 -3.95 21.48
CA ALA A 111 30.53 -3.63 20.11
C ALA A 111 29.33 -4.41 19.52
N PHE A 112 29.25 -5.73 19.81
CA PHE A 112 28.11 -6.57 19.41
C PHE A 112 26.80 -6.11 20.08
N LEU A 113 26.83 -5.72 21.35
CA LEU A 113 25.66 -5.21 22.06
C LEU A 113 25.16 -3.89 21.47
N ILE A 114 26.05 -2.99 21.10
CA ILE A 114 25.70 -1.74 20.42
C ILE A 114 25.07 -2.04 19.04
N ALA A 115 25.67 -2.99 18.29
CA ALA A 115 25.14 -3.43 17.01
C ALA A 115 23.73 -4.03 17.16
N GLU A 116 23.50 -4.84 18.20
CA GLU A 116 22.18 -5.41 18.52
C GLU A 116 21.13 -4.32 18.73
N ILE A 117 21.44 -3.30 19.54
CA ILE A 117 20.51 -2.18 19.77
C ILE A 117 20.18 -1.45 18.47
N ALA A 118 21.15 -1.25 17.58
CA ALA A 118 20.95 -0.61 16.29
C ALA A 118 20.07 -1.48 15.37
N VAL A 119 20.34 -2.78 15.28
CA VAL A 119 19.56 -3.74 14.49
C VAL A 119 18.14 -3.87 15.03
N TYR A 120 17.97 -3.94 16.34
CA TYR A 120 16.66 -3.99 16.97
C TYR A 120 15.79 -2.77 16.62
N ARG A 121 16.38 -1.57 16.74
CA ARG A 121 15.66 -0.32 16.38
C ARG A 121 15.33 -0.25 14.91
N GLY A 122 16.31 -0.54 14.05
CA GLY A 122 16.12 -0.55 12.59
C GLY A 122 15.09 -1.59 12.15
N GLY A 123 15.07 -2.76 12.79
CA GLY A 123 14.10 -3.82 12.51
C GLY A 123 12.66 -3.41 12.78
N ARG A 124 12.40 -2.64 13.84
CA ARG A 124 11.06 -2.11 14.15
C ARG A 124 10.59 -1.09 13.11
N GLU A 125 11.50 -0.21 12.71
CA GLU A 125 11.20 0.77 11.67
C GLU A 125 10.93 0.10 10.31
N ALA A 126 11.74 -0.87 9.93
CA ALA A 126 11.56 -1.65 8.71
C ALA A 126 10.20 -2.39 8.68
N VAL A 127 9.70 -2.89 9.81
CA VAL A 127 8.37 -3.48 9.92
C VAL A 127 7.28 -2.44 9.67
N ARG A 128 7.42 -1.23 10.22
CA ARG A 128 6.48 -0.13 10.02
C ARG A 128 6.44 0.29 8.56
N GLU A 129 7.59 0.54 7.97
CA GLU A 129 7.71 0.92 6.55
C GLU A 129 7.10 -0.13 5.62
N GLU A 130 7.34 -1.42 5.87
CA GLU A 130 6.75 -2.50 5.07
C GLU A 130 5.23 -2.55 5.20
N ALA A 131 4.69 -2.38 6.42
CA ALA A 131 3.25 -2.34 6.65
C ALA A 131 2.59 -1.17 5.92
N GLU A 132 3.18 0.01 6.00
CA GLU A 132 2.71 1.21 5.30
C GLU A 132 2.80 1.05 3.78
N ALA A 133 3.88 0.46 3.27
CA ALA A 133 4.05 0.16 1.85
C ALA A 133 2.98 -0.83 1.35
N GLN A 134 2.65 -1.86 2.12
CA GLN A 134 1.57 -2.80 1.77
C GLN A 134 0.21 -2.09 1.73
N ILE A 135 -0.08 -1.23 2.70
CA ILE A 135 -1.31 -0.42 2.71
C ILE A 135 -1.38 0.48 1.48
N ALA A 136 -0.26 1.14 1.12
CA ALA A 136 -0.20 2.00 -0.05
C ALA A 136 -0.45 1.22 -1.35
N ARG A 137 0.14 0.04 -1.52
CA ARG A 137 -0.10 -0.87 -2.66
C ARG A 137 -1.56 -1.30 -2.75
N LEU A 138 -2.19 -1.65 -1.62
CA LEU A 138 -3.61 -2.03 -1.57
C LEU A 138 -4.54 -0.87 -1.94
N LYS A 139 -4.24 0.35 -1.48
CA LYS A 139 -4.98 1.57 -1.87
C LYS A 139 -4.86 1.83 -3.36
N GLU A 140 -3.66 1.70 -3.92
CA GLU A 140 -3.40 1.91 -5.34
C GLU A 140 -4.12 0.88 -6.19
N SER A 141 -3.98 -0.41 -5.88
CA SER A 141 -4.69 -1.50 -6.59
C SER A 141 -6.21 -1.30 -6.59
N ARG A 142 -6.78 -0.89 -5.44
CA ARG A 142 -8.22 -0.58 -5.36
C ARG A 142 -8.61 0.60 -6.25
N ARG A 143 -7.77 1.62 -6.29
CA ARG A 143 -7.96 2.82 -7.11
C ARG A 143 -7.90 2.49 -8.59
N GLU A 144 -6.89 1.73 -9.02
CA GLU A 144 -6.75 1.28 -10.40
C GLU A 144 -7.90 0.38 -10.83
N GLY A 145 -8.34 -0.54 -9.96
CA GLY A 145 -9.51 -1.38 -10.19
C GLY A 145 -10.77 -0.53 -10.43
N TRP A 146 -10.98 0.51 -9.62
CA TRP A 146 -12.10 1.43 -9.80
C TRP A 146 -11.98 2.23 -11.12
N ILE A 147 -10.79 2.72 -11.45
CA ILE A 147 -10.53 3.43 -12.71
C ILE A 147 -10.77 2.50 -13.91
N GLY A 148 -10.33 1.25 -13.84
CA GLY A 148 -10.54 0.24 -14.88
C GLY A 148 -12.03 -0.06 -15.08
N GLU A 149 -12.80 -0.22 -14.01
CA GLU A 149 -14.23 -0.48 -14.07
C GLU A 149 -15.01 0.69 -14.71
N TRP A 150 -14.68 1.93 -14.33
CA TRP A 150 -15.41 3.13 -14.74
C TRP A 150 -14.75 3.90 -15.89
N GLY A 151 -13.42 3.70 -16.10
CA GLY A 151 -12.62 4.37 -17.10
C GLY A 151 -12.70 3.74 -18.49
N GLU A 152 -12.22 2.51 -18.60
CA GLU A 152 -12.04 1.83 -19.90
C GLU A 152 -13.16 0.84 -20.21
N GLY A 153 -13.69 0.13 -19.23
CA GLY A 153 -14.60 -1.00 -19.44
C GLY A 153 -15.95 -0.63 -20.05
N LYS A 154 -16.41 0.62 -19.94
CA LYS A 154 -17.67 1.08 -20.55
C LYS A 154 -17.50 1.93 -21.81
N LEU A 155 -16.29 2.42 -22.10
CA LEU A 155 -16.02 3.18 -23.33
C LEU A 155 -15.98 2.30 -24.57
N LEU A 156 -15.45 1.09 -24.46
CA LEU A 156 -15.39 0.14 -25.58
C LEU A 156 -16.78 -0.36 -26.00
N LYS A 157 -17.76 -0.33 -25.10
CA LYS A 157 -19.17 -0.66 -25.45
C LYS A 157 -19.93 0.47 -26.15
N VAL A 158 -19.41 1.69 -26.18
CA VAL A 158 -20.02 2.87 -26.85
C VAL A 158 -19.42 3.13 -28.23
N GLY A 159 -18.64 2.20 -28.77
CA GLY A 159 -18.34 2.21 -30.24
C GLY A 159 -17.41 3.33 -30.72
N ILE A 160 -16.66 4.00 -29.87
CA ILE A 160 -15.63 4.97 -30.32
C ILE A 160 -14.31 4.22 -30.46
N ARG A 161 -14.09 3.62 -31.63
CA ARG A 161 -12.81 3.13 -32.08
C ARG A 161 -11.93 4.34 -32.43
N VAL A 162 -11.14 4.83 -31.49
CA VAL A 162 -10.10 5.84 -31.79
C VAL A 162 -9.00 5.13 -32.60
N LYS A 163 -9.03 5.35 -33.92
CA LYS A 163 -7.97 4.91 -34.82
C LYS A 163 -6.76 5.82 -34.57
N PHE A 164 -5.77 5.36 -33.81
CA PHE A 164 -4.47 6.01 -33.81
C PHE A 164 -3.81 5.74 -35.15
N SER A 165 -3.82 6.74 -36.05
CA SER A 165 -3.02 6.74 -37.26
C SER A 165 -1.59 7.05 -36.85
N GLY A 166 -0.75 6.01 -36.74
CA GLY A 166 0.69 6.19 -36.66
C GLY A 166 1.22 6.64 -38.03
N LYS A 167 1.96 7.73 -38.03
CA LYS A 167 2.99 8.05 -39.00
C LYS A 167 4.30 8.26 -38.29
#